data_8b41b54ada77658d24f420214b8efa56
#
_entry.id   8b41b54ada77658d24f420214b8efa56
#
_cell.length_a   1.000
_cell.length_b   1.000
_cell.length_c   1.000
_cell.angle_alpha   90.00
_cell.angle_beta   90.00
_cell.angle_gamma   90.00
#
_symmetry.space_group_name_H-M   'P 1'
#
loop_
_entity.id
_entity.type
_entity.pdbx_description
1 polymer ?
#
loop_
_entity_poly.entity_id
_entity_poly.type
_entity_poly.pdbx_seq_one_letter_code
_entity_poly.pdbx_strand_id
1 'polypeptide(L)'
;MNQEWRDAKVLFRFNGVPVKVRPSFWPMWLSSWPVLIWLAKWRRPKRSWPKCVLIGTVSLPFPLIADLGHALAHTVSAKAAWADMDEIRLAADMPRTIYFYNDVSPDQHRLRATGGPLFSSLGLLLSLLWRWVSKTGSTSRELAEISCVSHGFILFGSLMPISLVDGGTLLKWTLIDNGWDPIEADKQVRQTGIGSVIIAAVAAFGFLLKWLAGRSKHD
;
A
#
# COMPACT_ATOMS: atom_id res chain seq x y z
N MET A 1 -1.46 1.56 26.01
CA MET A 1 -0.68 2.30 24.98
C MET A 1 0.80 1.95 25.18
N ASN A 2 1.44 1.33 24.17
CA ASN A 2 2.82 0.82 24.28
C ASN A 2 3.78 2.01 24.50
N GLN A 3 4.62 1.96 25.54
CA GLN A 3 5.51 3.04 25.98
C GLN A 3 6.43 3.51 24.83
N GLU A 4 6.81 2.58 23.96
CA GLU A 4 7.66 2.83 22.76
C GLU A 4 7.12 3.87 21.77
N TRP A 5 5.80 4.12 21.71
CA TRP A 5 5.20 5.10 20.81
C TRP A 5 4.91 6.44 21.48
N ARG A 6 5.03 6.52 22.81
CA ARG A 6 4.94 7.80 23.54
C ARG A 6 6.11 8.71 23.19
N ASP A 7 7.31 8.13 23.10
CA ASP A 7 8.57 8.84 22.86
C ASP A 7 8.97 8.87 21.37
N ALA A 8 8.14 8.31 20.49
CA ALA A 8 8.40 8.33 19.05
C ALA A 8 8.34 9.75 18.48
N LYS A 9 9.33 10.11 17.66
CA LYS A 9 9.43 11.44 17.04
C LYS A 9 8.23 11.74 16.15
N VAL A 10 7.57 12.86 16.38
CA VAL A 10 6.58 13.41 15.43
C VAL A 10 7.34 14.03 14.26
N LEU A 11 7.15 13.46 13.06
CA LEU A 11 7.79 13.94 11.85
C LEU A 11 7.11 15.21 11.35
N PHE A 12 5.78 15.16 11.27
CA PHE A 12 4.90 16.29 10.93
C PHE A 12 3.46 15.99 11.40
N ARG A 13 2.55 16.97 11.20
CA ARG A 13 1.11 16.77 11.38
C ARG A 13 0.40 16.96 10.04
N PHE A 14 -0.57 16.09 9.76
CA PHE A 14 -1.43 16.21 8.60
C PHE A 14 -2.89 16.15 9.06
N ASN A 15 -3.68 17.14 8.64
CA ASN A 15 -5.08 17.28 9.04
C ASN A 15 -5.31 17.24 10.58
N GLY A 16 -4.32 17.73 11.35
CA GLY A 16 -4.29 17.69 12.81
C GLY A 16 -3.68 16.41 13.41
N VAL A 17 -3.60 15.33 12.64
CA VAL A 17 -3.12 14.01 13.07
C VAL A 17 -1.58 13.97 13.06
N PRO A 18 -0.90 13.60 14.16
CA PRO A 18 0.54 13.46 14.19
C PRO A 18 0.99 12.19 13.43
N VAL A 19 1.99 12.36 12.57
CA VAL A 19 2.71 11.27 11.92
C VAL A 19 3.97 10.98 12.74
N LYS A 20 3.95 9.89 13.46
CA LYS A 20 5.05 9.45 14.32
C LYS A 20 5.96 8.47 13.58
N VAL A 21 7.27 8.61 13.72
CA VAL A 21 8.25 7.79 13.03
C VAL A 21 9.24 7.17 14.02
N ARG A 22 9.55 5.89 13.78
CA ARG A 22 10.65 5.17 14.45
C ARG A 22 11.88 5.10 13.52
N PRO A 23 13.09 5.01 14.08
CA PRO A 23 14.31 4.89 13.27
C PRO A 23 14.30 3.74 12.27
N SER A 24 13.61 2.63 12.59
CA SER A 24 13.49 1.43 11.73
C SER A 24 12.75 1.67 10.41
N PHE A 25 11.98 2.75 10.29
CA PHE A 25 11.30 3.13 9.05
C PHE A 25 12.30 3.43 7.92
N TRP A 26 13.37 4.17 8.22
CA TRP A 26 14.31 4.64 7.19
C TRP A 26 15.06 3.53 6.47
N PRO A 27 15.68 2.54 7.16
CA PRO A 27 16.30 1.40 6.48
C PRO A 27 15.30 0.61 5.64
N MET A 28 14.06 0.41 6.14
CA MET A 28 13.03 -0.32 5.39
C MET A 28 12.68 0.39 4.09
N TRP A 29 12.41 1.69 4.15
CA TRP A 29 12.12 2.47 2.94
C TRP A 29 13.31 2.51 1.99
N LEU A 30 14.54 2.76 2.49
CA LEU A 30 15.74 2.80 1.68
C LEU A 30 16.08 1.45 1.05
N SER A 31 15.63 0.32 1.62
CA SER A 31 15.83 -1.01 1.03
C SER A 31 15.16 -1.18 -0.34
N SER A 32 14.18 -0.36 -0.67
CA SER A 32 13.56 -0.33 -2.00
C SER A 32 14.51 0.23 -3.08
N TRP A 33 15.49 1.05 -2.70
CA TRP A 33 16.42 1.69 -3.63
C TRP A 33 17.26 0.71 -4.48
N PRO A 34 17.99 -0.27 -3.90
CA PRO A 34 18.71 -1.26 -4.70
C PRO A 34 17.76 -2.10 -5.58
N VAL A 35 16.55 -2.36 -5.14
CA VAL A 35 15.54 -3.07 -5.94
C VAL A 35 15.16 -2.24 -7.16
N LEU A 36 14.93 -0.94 -7.02
CA LEU A 36 14.60 -0.04 -8.11
C LEU A 36 15.76 0.12 -9.11
N ILE A 37 17.02 0.19 -8.61
CA ILE A 37 18.21 0.20 -9.47
C ILE A 37 18.32 -1.11 -10.26
N TRP A 38 18.16 -2.24 -9.58
CA TRP A 38 18.20 -3.55 -10.22
C TRP A 38 17.07 -3.68 -11.26
N LEU A 39 15.87 -3.25 -10.96
CA LEU A 39 14.73 -3.24 -11.89
C LEU A 39 15.04 -2.39 -13.13
N ALA A 40 15.65 -1.20 -12.97
CA ALA A 40 16.06 -0.35 -14.07
C ALA A 40 17.10 -1.02 -14.96
N LYS A 41 18.02 -1.82 -14.39
CA LYS A 41 19.02 -2.61 -15.13
C LYS A 41 18.39 -3.81 -15.82
N TRP A 42 17.53 -4.54 -15.12
CA TRP A 42 16.85 -5.73 -15.64
C TRP A 42 15.96 -5.40 -16.86
N ARG A 43 15.22 -4.28 -16.79
CA ARG A 43 14.37 -3.82 -17.92
C ARG A 43 15.17 -3.41 -19.15
N ARG A 44 16.39 -2.92 -18.96
CA ARG A 44 17.29 -2.49 -20.05
C ARG A 44 18.72 -2.95 -19.77
N PRO A 45 19.06 -4.19 -20.10
CA PRO A 45 20.36 -4.77 -19.79
C PRO A 45 21.56 -3.99 -20.36
N LYS A 46 21.40 -3.32 -21.50
CA LYS A 46 22.45 -2.49 -22.13
C LYS A 46 22.61 -1.10 -21.48
N ARG A 47 21.74 -0.71 -20.54
CA ARG A 47 21.85 0.59 -19.84
C ARG A 47 23.08 0.62 -18.95
N SER A 48 23.79 1.75 -18.94
CA SER A 48 24.94 1.96 -18.02
C SER A 48 24.48 2.02 -16.56
N TRP A 49 25.30 1.54 -15.65
CA TRP A 49 25.00 1.54 -14.21
C TRP A 49 24.71 2.94 -13.63
N PRO A 50 25.46 4.02 -13.98
CA PRO A 50 25.12 5.37 -13.49
C PRO A 50 23.69 5.79 -13.86
N LYS A 51 23.22 5.46 -15.09
CA LYS A 51 21.83 5.72 -15.49
C LYS A 51 20.83 4.88 -14.71
N CYS A 52 21.17 3.63 -14.35
CA CYS A 52 20.29 2.79 -13.53
C CYS A 52 20.19 3.36 -12.11
N VAL A 53 21.31 3.80 -11.51
CA VAL A 53 21.32 4.47 -10.21
C VAL A 53 20.47 5.74 -10.23
N LEU A 54 20.62 6.59 -11.25
CA LEU A 54 19.83 7.81 -11.39
C LEU A 54 18.31 7.49 -11.44
N ILE A 55 17.92 6.51 -12.27
CA ILE A 55 16.50 6.12 -12.41
C ILE A 55 15.99 5.53 -11.11
N GLY A 56 16.72 4.64 -10.44
CA GLY A 56 16.36 4.09 -9.15
C GLY A 56 16.18 5.17 -8.09
N THR A 57 17.08 6.17 -8.07
CA THR A 57 17.00 7.30 -7.13
C THR A 57 15.77 8.18 -7.40
N VAL A 58 15.51 8.55 -8.65
CA VAL A 58 14.33 9.35 -9.03
C VAL A 58 13.03 8.57 -8.82
N SER A 59 13.09 7.25 -8.84
CA SER A 59 11.93 6.38 -8.62
C SER A 59 11.60 6.17 -7.13
N LEU A 60 12.55 6.40 -6.23
CA LEU A 60 12.42 6.13 -4.80
C LEU A 60 11.22 6.82 -4.11
N PRO A 61 10.82 8.06 -4.49
CA PRO A 61 9.63 8.68 -3.92
C PRO A 61 8.30 7.97 -4.24
N PHE A 62 8.17 7.23 -5.35
CA PHE A 62 6.87 6.68 -5.74
C PHE A 62 6.30 5.64 -4.76
N PRO A 63 7.06 4.63 -4.30
CA PRO A 63 6.57 3.73 -3.26
C PRO A 63 6.21 4.47 -1.96
N LEU A 64 7.01 5.46 -1.57
CA LEU A 64 6.74 6.27 -0.37
C LEU A 64 5.45 7.09 -0.52
N ILE A 65 5.26 7.76 -1.66
CA ILE A 65 4.05 8.55 -1.93
C ILE A 65 2.82 7.64 -1.95
N ALA A 66 2.91 6.45 -2.56
CA ALA A 66 1.80 5.52 -2.61
C ALA A 66 1.41 5.05 -1.21
N ASP A 67 2.37 4.66 -0.38
CA ASP A 67 2.14 4.07 0.93
C ASP A 67 1.77 5.13 1.99
N LEU A 68 2.60 6.18 2.12
CA LEU A 68 2.34 7.28 3.06
C LEU A 68 1.09 8.07 2.67
N GLY A 69 0.90 8.37 1.37
CA GLY A 69 -0.27 9.09 0.88
C GLY A 69 -1.57 8.32 1.14
N HIS A 70 -1.54 6.99 0.97
CA HIS A 70 -2.64 6.10 1.36
C HIS A 70 -2.99 6.26 2.85
N ALA A 71 -1.98 6.17 3.73
CA ALA A 71 -2.19 6.33 5.17
C ALA A 71 -2.70 7.74 5.55
N LEU A 72 -2.18 8.79 4.89
CA LEU A 72 -2.63 10.16 5.11
C LEU A 72 -4.09 10.37 4.67
N ALA A 73 -4.52 9.73 3.58
CA ALA A 73 -5.89 9.85 3.08
C ALA A 73 -6.93 9.30 4.06
N HIS A 74 -6.57 8.32 4.89
CA HIS A 74 -7.44 7.85 5.97
C HIS A 74 -7.75 8.95 7.01
N THR A 75 -6.90 9.96 7.20
CA THR A 75 -7.22 11.08 8.09
C THR A 75 -8.40 11.90 7.56
N VAL A 76 -8.51 12.00 6.23
CA VAL A 76 -9.60 12.73 5.57
C VAL A 76 -10.92 11.97 5.71
N SER A 77 -10.91 10.67 5.42
CA SER A 77 -12.11 9.82 5.55
C SER A 77 -12.53 9.64 7.01
N ALA A 78 -11.59 9.56 7.96
CA ALA A 78 -11.88 9.50 9.39
C ALA A 78 -12.58 10.77 9.87
N LYS A 79 -12.11 11.95 9.45
CA LYS A 79 -12.75 13.23 9.75
C LYS A 79 -14.14 13.34 9.11
N ALA A 80 -14.29 12.90 7.86
CA ALA A 80 -15.60 12.85 7.20
C ALA A 80 -16.57 11.89 7.88
N ALA A 81 -16.05 10.84 8.53
CA ALA A 81 -16.84 9.90 9.33
C ALA A 81 -17.21 10.41 10.73
N TRP A 82 -16.77 11.62 11.14
CA TRP A 82 -16.88 12.12 12.52
C TRP A 82 -16.30 11.12 13.54
N ALA A 83 -15.21 10.47 13.16
CA ALA A 83 -14.59 9.39 13.89
C ALA A 83 -13.07 9.51 13.73
N ASP A 84 -12.52 10.59 14.28
CA ASP A 84 -11.17 11.07 14.04
C ASP A 84 -10.09 10.02 14.31
N MET A 85 -9.01 10.13 13.53
CA MET A 85 -7.79 9.35 13.73
C MET A 85 -6.89 10.04 14.74
N ASP A 86 -6.28 9.27 15.64
CA ASP A 86 -5.40 9.83 16.68
C ASP A 86 -3.95 9.99 16.20
N GLU A 87 -3.41 9.00 15.51
CA GLU A 87 -2.03 9.07 15.02
C GLU A 87 -1.76 8.11 13.84
N ILE A 88 -0.75 8.44 13.03
CA ILE A 88 -0.15 7.52 12.04
C ILE A 88 1.21 7.11 12.58
N ARG A 89 1.50 5.81 12.54
CA ARG A 89 2.76 5.21 13.00
C ARG A 89 3.55 4.64 11.83
N LEU A 90 4.80 5.10 11.66
CA LEU A 90 5.75 4.64 10.65
C LEU A 90 6.88 3.84 11.33
N ALA A 91 7.03 2.59 10.97
CA ALA A 91 8.08 1.68 11.45
C ALA A 91 8.64 0.83 10.31
N ALA A 92 9.30 -0.30 10.61
CA ALA A 92 9.84 -1.22 9.60
C ALA A 92 8.78 -2.06 8.88
N ASP A 93 7.53 -1.80 9.14
CA ASP A 93 6.37 -2.40 8.48
C ASP A 93 5.55 -1.32 7.74
N MET A 94 4.34 -1.67 7.31
CA MET A 94 3.43 -0.72 6.67
C MET A 94 3.01 0.39 7.65
N PRO A 95 2.71 1.62 7.16
CA PRO A 95 2.11 2.67 7.96
C PRO A 95 0.84 2.19 8.64
N ARG A 96 0.71 2.48 9.93
CA ARG A 96 -0.46 2.08 10.74
C ARG A 96 -1.28 3.29 11.12
N THR A 97 -2.56 3.24 10.84
CA THR A 97 -3.56 4.19 11.32
C THR A 97 -4.07 3.77 12.69
N ILE A 98 -4.04 4.67 13.66
CA ILE A 98 -4.36 4.35 15.06
C ILE A 98 -5.58 5.17 15.50
N TYR A 99 -6.52 4.46 16.10
CA TYR A 99 -7.75 4.99 16.70
C TYR A 99 -7.80 4.53 18.16
N PHE A 100 -7.70 5.45 19.12
CA PHE A 100 -7.80 5.12 20.55
C PHE A 100 -9.25 4.91 20.96
N TYR A 101 -10.15 5.70 20.39
CA TYR A 101 -11.58 5.50 20.52
C TYR A 101 -12.12 4.79 19.28
N ASN A 102 -12.63 3.60 19.50
CA ASN A 102 -13.05 2.73 18.40
C ASN A 102 -14.50 2.21 18.55
N ASP A 103 -15.23 2.75 19.54
CA ASP A 103 -16.65 2.49 19.74
C ASP A 103 -17.48 3.46 18.86
N VAL A 104 -17.52 3.14 17.58
CA VAL A 104 -18.22 3.90 16.54
C VAL A 104 -19.08 2.96 15.70
N SER A 105 -20.01 3.52 14.93
CA SER A 105 -20.94 2.73 14.12
C SER A 105 -20.23 1.94 13.00
N PRO A 106 -20.86 0.86 12.49
CA PRO A 106 -20.36 0.13 11.32
C PRO A 106 -20.08 1.02 10.11
N ASP A 107 -20.96 2.01 9.84
CA ASP A 107 -20.79 2.98 8.77
C ASP A 107 -19.54 3.85 8.94
N GLN A 108 -19.28 4.32 10.17
CA GLN A 108 -18.11 5.10 10.48
C GLN A 108 -16.83 4.28 10.27
N HIS A 109 -16.81 3.01 10.67
CA HIS A 109 -15.69 2.10 10.41
C HIS A 109 -15.45 1.89 8.91
N ARG A 110 -16.52 1.67 8.13
CA ARG A 110 -16.41 1.53 6.67
C ARG A 110 -15.89 2.81 6.03
N LEU A 111 -16.43 3.97 6.40
CA LEU A 111 -16.00 5.25 5.82
C LEU A 111 -14.54 5.56 6.16
N ARG A 112 -14.08 5.29 7.40
CA ARG A 112 -12.65 5.40 7.77
C ARG A 112 -11.75 4.59 6.82
N ALA A 113 -12.17 3.37 6.48
CA ALA A 113 -11.39 2.44 5.67
C ALA A 113 -11.36 2.80 4.17
N THR A 114 -12.19 3.73 3.68
CA THR A 114 -12.22 4.08 2.24
C THR A 114 -11.15 5.05 1.79
N GLY A 115 -10.63 5.89 2.68
CA GLY A 115 -9.72 7.00 2.31
C GLY A 115 -8.47 6.54 1.58
N GLY A 116 -7.79 5.54 2.13
CA GLY A 116 -6.58 4.96 1.53
C GLY A 116 -6.81 4.37 0.14
N PRO A 117 -7.78 3.43 -0.01
CA PRO A 117 -8.12 2.88 -1.32
C PRO A 117 -8.51 3.92 -2.36
N LEU A 118 -9.25 4.96 -1.99
CA LEU A 118 -9.59 6.07 -2.90
C LEU A 118 -8.35 6.83 -3.38
N PHE A 119 -7.43 7.17 -2.46
CA PHE A 119 -6.15 7.80 -2.82
C PHE A 119 -5.34 6.91 -3.76
N SER A 120 -5.20 5.64 -3.44
CA SER A 120 -4.43 4.69 -4.27
C SER A 120 -5.07 4.48 -5.63
N SER A 121 -6.40 4.46 -5.73
CA SER A 121 -7.14 4.38 -7.00
C SER A 121 -6.88 5.61 -7.86
N LEU A 122 -6.95 6.81 -7.28
CA LEU A 122 -6.66 8.05 -7.98
C LEU A 122 -5.19 8.09 -8.43
N GLY A 123 -4.26 7.72 -7.56
CA GLY A 123 -2.84 7.65 -7.88
C GLY A 123 -2.55 6.68 -9.02
N LEU A 124 -3.19 5.52 -9.02
CA LEU A 124 -3.09 4.53 -10.11
C LEU A 124 -3.64 5.11 -11.42
N LEU A 125 -4.83 5.72 -11.40
CA LEU A 125 -5.43 6.35 -12.57
C LEU A 125 -4.52 7.43 -13.17
N LEU A 126 -4.02 8.34 -12.35
CA LEU A 126 -3.11 9.41 -12.78
C LEU A 126 -1.81 8.83 -13.35
N SER A 127 -1.28 7.77 -12.75
CA SER A 127 -0.09 7.07 -13.24
C SER A 127 -0.34 6.38 -14.59
N LEU A 128 -1.52 5.80 -14.79
CA LEU A 128 -1.93 5.19 -16.07
C LEU A 128 -2.07 6.25 -17.17
N LEU A 129 -2.65 7.41 -16.85
CA LEU A 129 -2.73 8.55 -17.76
C LEU A 129 -1.34 9.07 -18.14
N TRP A 130 -0.45 9.24 -17.14
CA TRP A 130 0.93 9.62 -17.37
C TRP A 130 1.66 8.61 -18.27
N ARG A 131 1.49 7.32 -18.01
CA ARG A 131 2.04 6.26 -18.84
C ARG A 131 1.49 6.33 -20.27
N TRP A 132 0.21 6.61 -20.44
CA TRP A 132 -0.45 6.69 -21.77
C TRP A 132 0.10 7.83 -22.62
N VAL A 133 0.26 9.03 -22.06
CA VAL A 133 0.80 10.20 -22.77
C VAL A 133 2.32 10.15 -22.95
N SER A 134 3.03 9.29 -22.21
CA SER A 134 4.48 9.18 -22.29
C SER A 134 4.92 8.37 -23.51
N LYS A 135 5.92 8.88 -24.25
CA LYS A 135 6.50 8.19 -25.41
C LYS A 135 7.02 6.81 -25.01
N THR A 136 6.69 5.80 -25.81
CA THR A 136 7.18 4.42 -25.64
C THR A 136 8.72 4.41 -25.60
N GLY A 137 9.27 3.70 -24.62
CA GLY A 137 10.72 3.61 -24.44
C GLY A 137 11.36 4.81 -23.75
N SER A 138 10.62 5.87 -23.39
CA SER A 138 11.16 7.00 -22.62
C SER A 138 11.35 6.67 -21.14
N THR A 139 12.22 7.43 -20.48
CA THR A 139 12.37 7.37 -19.01
C THR A 139 11.09 7.82 -18.30
N SER A 140 10.38 8.82 -18.85
CA SER A 140 9.09 9.27 -18.30
C SER A 140 8.08 8.13 -18.21
N ARG A 141 7.96 7.31 -19.28
CA ARG A 141 7.08 6.14 -19.27
C ARG A 141 7.51 5.10 -18.24
N GLU A 142 8.81 4.90 -18.06
CA GLU A 142 9.35 3.99 -17.06
C GLU A 142 9.02 4.43 -15.63
N LEU A 143 9.14 5.72 -15.33
CA LEU A 143 8.75 6.30 -14.05
C LEU A 143 7.23 6.17 -13.80
N ALA A 144 6.42 6.45 -14.83
CA ALA A 144 4.98 6.27 -14.76
C ALA A 144 4.60 4.80 -14.46
N GLU A 145 5.30 3.83 -15.05
CA GLU A 145 5.07 2.40 -14.80
C GLU A 145 5.45 2.00 -13.36
N ILE A 146 6.53 2.57 -12.80
CA ILE A 146 6.90 2.36 -11.39
C ILE A 146 5.82 2.94 -10.48
N SER A 147 5.32 4.14 -10.79
CA SER A 147 4.20 4.76 -10.07
C SER A 147 2.93 3.91 -10.15
N CYS A 148 2.57 3.38 -11.35
CA CYS A 148 1.45 2.45 -11.51
C CYS A 148 1.58 1.21 -10.62
N VAL A 149 2.78 0.60 -10.61
CA VAL A 149 3.04 -0.58 -9.78
C VAL A 149 2.94 -0.24 -8.30
N SER A 150 3.48 0.90 -7.87
CA SER A 150 3.42 1.33 -6.47
C SER A 150 1.97 1.54 -6.00
N HIS A 151 1.20 2.35 -6.71
CA HIS A 151 -0.21 2.59 -6.36
C HIS A 151 -1.08 1.35 -6.52
N GLY A 152 -0.85 0.55 -7.57
CA GLY A 152 -1.56 -0.71 -7.77
C GLY A 152 -1.29 -1.72 -6.66
N PHE A 153 -0.04 -1.87 -6.25
CA PHE A 153 0.33 -2.78 -5.16
C PHE A 153 -0.35 -2.38 -3.84
N ILE A 154 -0.31 -1.09 -3.47
CA ILE A 154 -0.99 -0.61 -2.27
C ILE A 154 -2.51 -0.76 -2.39
N LEU A 155 -3.12 -0.39 -3.51
CA LEU A 155 -4.56 -0.52 -3.73
C LEU A 155 -5.04 -1.95 -3.59
N PHE A 156 -4.45 -2.88 -4.35
CA PHE A 156 -4.90 -4.27 -4.33
C PHE A 156 -4.56 -4.96 -3.02
N GLY A 157 -3.40 -4.65 -2.42
CA GLY A 157 -3.01 -5.15 -1.10
C GLY A 157 -3.96 -4.67 0.00
N SER A 158 -4.32 -3.39 0.01
CA SER A 158 -5.23 -2.83 1.01
C SER A 158 -6.67 -3.33 0.87
N LEU A 159 -7.12 -3.70 -0.33
CA LEU A 159 -8.47 -4.22 -0.57
C LEU A 159 -8.59 -5.73 -0.35
N MET A 160 -7.50 -6.43 -0.05
CA MET A 160 -7.60 -7.84 0.32
C MET A 160 -8.47 -8.01 1.57
N PRO A 161 -9.32 -9.04 1.65
CA PRO A 161 -10.20 -9.28 2.81
C PRO A 161 -9.41 -9.88 3.99
N ILE A 162 -8.39 -9.18 4.43
CA ILE A 162 -7.49 -9.57 5.54
C ILE A 162 -7.72 -8.60 6.70
N SER A 163 -7.84 -9.09 7.93
CA SER A 163 -8.21 -8.31 9.13
C SER A 163 -7.31 -7.11 9.42
N LEU A 164 -6.08 -7.08 8.87
CA LEU A 164 -5.10 -6.02 9.11
C LEU A 164 -5.15 -4.86 8.12
N VAL A 165 -5.97 -4.96 7.06
CA VAL A 165 -6.04 -3.97 5.97
C VAL A 165 -7.49 -3.54 5.73
N ASP A 166 -7.67 -2.52 4.87
CA ASP A 166 -8.98 -1.88 4.65
C ASP A 166 -10.06 -2.84 4.16
N GLY A 167 -9.73 -3.75 3.25
CA GLY A 167 -10.68 -4.72 2.71
C GLY A 167 -11.25 -5.65 3.78
N GLY A 168 -10.43 -6.05 4.75
CA GLY A 168 -10.90 -6.81 5.92
C GLY A 168 -11.79 -5.99 6.83
N THR A 169 -11.45 -4.71 7.05
CA THR A 169 -12.28 -3.77 7.81
C THR A 169 -13.63 -3.55 7.12
N LEU A 170 -13.61 -3.28 5.81
CA LEU A 170 -14.84 -3.11 5.02
C LEU A 170 -15.73 -4.36 5.09
N LEU A 171 -15.15 -5.54 4.90
CA LEU A 171 -15.90 -6.81 4.96
C LEU A 171 -16.49 -7.04 6.36
N LYS A 172 -15.68 -6.92 7.42
CA LYS A 172 -16.14 -7.12 8.81
C LYS A 172 -17.35 -6.26 9.13
N TRP A 173 -17.23 -4.94 8.92
CA TRP A 173 -18.27 -4.01 9.32
C TRP A 173 -19.50 -4.05 8.39
N THR A 174 -19.34 -4.53 7.15
CA THR A 174 -20.49 -4.85 6.30
C THR A 174 -21.25 -6.08 6.80
N LEU A 175 -20.56 -7.12 7.26
CA LEU A 175 -21.21 -8.30 7.84
C LEU A 175 -21.97 -7.95 9.12
N ILE A 176 -21.35 -7.16 10.02
CA ILE A 176 -21.98 -6.74 11.28
C ILE A 176 -23.22 -5.88 11.01
N ASP A 177 -23.15 -4.95 10.05
CA ASP A 177 -24.27 -4.11 9.65
C ASP A 177 -25.44 -4.94 9.07
N ASN A 178 -25.15 -6.07 8.44
CA ASN A 178 -26.12 -7.04 7.96
C ASN A 178 -26.60 -8.04 9.05
N GLY A 179 -26.33 -7.76 10.32
CA GLY A 179 -26.84 -8.53 11.46
C GLY A 179 -25.98 -9.74 11.86
N TRP A 180 -24.74 -9.86 11.35
CA TRP A 180 -23.85 -10.93 11.80
C TRP A 180 -23.32 -10.64 13.21
N ASP A 181 -23.17 -11.69 14.01
CA ASP A 181 -22.43 -11.60 15.27
C ASP A 181 -20.99 -11.17 15.03
N PRO A 182 -20.43 -10.26 15.85
CA PRO A 182 -19.05 -9.75 15.66
C PRO A 182 -17.97 -10.84 15.65
N ILE A 183 -18.14 -11.92 16.41
CA ILE A 183 -17.17 -13.04 16.45
C ILE A 183 -17.24 -13.85 15.14
N GLU A 184 -18.45 -14.09 14.64
CA GLU A 184 -18.66 -14.80 13.37
C GLU A 184 -18.16 -13.94 12.18
N ALA A 185 -18.37 -12.62 12.20
CA ALA A 185 -17.85 -11.71 11.20
C ALA A 185 -16.30 -11.72 11.18
N ASP A 186 -15.63 -11.69 12.34
CA ASP A 186 -14.18 -11.79 12.44
C ASP A 186 -13.65 -13.13 11.91
N LYS A 187 -14.33 -14.24 12.23
CA LYS A 187 -14.00 -15.57 11.73
C LYS A 187 -14.12 -15.64 10.21
N GLN A 188 -15.19 -15.08 9.63
CA GLN A 188 -15.40 -15.03 8.19
C GLN A 188 -14.32 -14.23 7.48
N VAL A 189 -13.96 -13.03 7.99
CA VAL A 189 -12.88 -12.21 7.44
C VAL A 189 -11.55 -12.98 7.45
N ARG A 190 -11.24 -13.66 8.56
CA ARG A 190 -10.01 -14.45 8.67
C ARG A 190 -9.98 -15.60 7.67
N GLN A 191 -11.08 -16.34 7.51
CA GLN A 191 -11.18 -17.45 6.55
C GLN A 191 -11.05 -16.96 5.11
N THR A 192 -11.75 -15.89 4.75
CA THR A 192 -11.69 -15.26 3.42
C THR A 192 -10.29 -14.73 3.13
N GLY A 193 -9.63 -14.12 4.13
CA GLY A 193 -8.26 -13.63 4.03
C GLY A 193 -7.27 -14.75 3.74
N ILE A 194 -7.33 -15.86 4.47
CA ILE A 194 -6.48 -17.04 4.22
C ILE A 194 -6.71 -17.59 2.81
N GLY A 195 -7.98 -17.76 2.41
CA GLY A 195 -8.32 -18.21 1.06
C GLY A 195 -7.76 -17.29 -0.04
N SER A 196 -7.89 -15.99 0.13
CA SER A 196 -7.37 -14.99 -0.82
C SER A 196 -5.85 -15.03 -0.94
N VAL A 197 -5.12 -15.19 0.17
CA VAL A 197 -3.66 -15.33 0.16
C VAL A 197 -3.23 -16.61 -0.56
N ILE A 198 -3.92 -17.74 -0.32
CA ILE A 198 -3.63 -19.00 -1.01
C ILE A 198 -3.85 -18.87 -2.52
N ILE A 199 -4.98 -18.28 -2.94
CA ILE A 199 -5.28 -18.06 -4.36
C ILE A 199 -4.22 -17.17 -5.01
N ALA A 200 -3.83 -16.07 -4.35
CA ALA A 200 -2.79 -15.18 -4.85
C ALA A 200 -1.43 -15.88 -4.98
N ALA A 201 -1.06 -16.71 -3.99
CA ALA A 201 0.18 -17.49 -4.00
C ALA A 201 0.19 -18.52 -5.14
N VAL A 202 -0.91 -19.25 -5.35
CA VAL A 202 -1.05 -20.23 -6.44
C VAL A 202 -0.98 -19.53 -7.80
N ALA A 203 -1.65 -18.38 -7.98
CA ALA A 203 -1.60 -17.60 -9.20
C ALA A 203 -0.19 -17.08 -9.51
N ALA A 204 0.51 -16.55 -8.49
CA ALA A 204 1.89 -16.08 -8.62
C ALA A 204 2.85 -17.22 -8.98
N PHE A 205 2.69 -18.40 -8.34
CA PHE A 205 3.47 -19.59 -8.64
C PHE A 205 3.23 -20.09 -10.08
N GLY A 206 1.96 -20.16 -10.51
CA GLY A 206 1.60 -20.53 -11.88
C GLY A 206 2.17 -19.55 -12.92
N PHE A 207 2.15 -18.25 -12.63
CA PHE A 207 2.80 -17.25 -13.47
C PHE A 207 4.32 -17.44 -13.55
N LEU A 208 4.97 -17.70 -12.42
CA LEU A 208 6.42 -17.97 -12.36
C LEU A 208 6.79 -19.19 -13.18
N LEU A 209 6.04 -20.29 -13.07
CA LEU A 209 6.28 -21.52 -13.86
C LEU A 209 6.15 -21.25 -15.36
N LYS A 210 5.10 -20.53 -15.80
CA LYS A 210 4.93 -20.13 -17.21
C LYS A 210 6.08 -19.26 -17.69
N TRP A 211 6.54 -18.32 -16.88
CA TRP A 211 7.65 -17.44 -17.21
C TRP A 211 8.98 -18.21 -17.35
N LEU A 212 9.27 -19.16 -16.45
CA LEU A 212 10.43 -20.04 -16.51
C LEU A 212 10.39 -20.94 -17.74
N ALA A 213 9.24 -21.56 -18.04
CA ALA A 213 9.06 -22.42 -19.22
C ALA A 213 9.16 -21.63 -20.54
N GLY A 214 8.74 -20.36 -20.57
CA GLY A 214 8.91 -19.49 -21.73
C GLY A 214 10.36 -19.12 -22.03
N ARG A 215 11.22 -19.02 -20.98
CA ARG A 215 12.66 -18.77 -21.17
C ARG A 215 13.42 -19.94 -21.78
N SER A 216 13.09 -21.16 -21.39
CA SER A 216 13.72 -22.39 -21.91
C SER A 216 13.49 -22.66 -23.40
N LYS A 217 12.63 -21.87 -24.07
CA LYS A 217 12.36 -22.01 -25.52
C LYS A 217 13.14 -21.00 -26.38
N HIS A 218 13.90 -20.10 -25.78
CA HIS A 218 14.64 -19.02 -26.46
C HIS A 218 16.16 -19.09 -26.21
N ASP A 219 16.63 -20.08 -25.47
CA ASP A 219 18.04 -20.51 -25.32
C ASP A 219 18.27 -21.77 -26.15
#